data_6f96893a003fc8adea947a553b32b08c
#
_entry.id   6f96893a003fc8adea947a553b32b08c
#
_cell.length_a   1.000
_cell.length_b   1.000
_cell.length_c   1.000
_cell.angle_alpha   90.00
_cell.angle_beta   90.00
_cell.angle_gamma   90.00
#
_symmetry.space_group_name_H-M   'P 1'
#
loop_
_entity.id
_entity.type
_entity.pdbx_description
1 polymer ?
#
loop_
_entity_poly.entity_id
_entity_poly.type
_entity_poly.pdbx_seq_one_letter_code
_entity_poly.pdbx_strand_id
1 'polypeptide(L)'
;MSRVRMDLFTSIDGFTPADQTPDNPMGEDWSRLTAAYTATRTFREKIFGDTSGRGTTGVDDRYGAAFFDGIGAEIMGAGMFGLHAHPTDSDWTGWWGPNPPFHTPVYVLTHSAPRPSIAMEGGTTFHFRDAAIDDVLREARDAAGGLDVRIGGGYGTARAALDAGLVDDLHLMIAPVFLGRGHRLWDDLSGFDTTHTVTSEVAESGVIHVTLTR
;
A
#
# COMPACT_ATOMS: atom_id res chain seq x y z
N MET A 1 12.68 -17.69 0.54
CA MET A 1 12.21 -16.94 1.72
C MET A 1 11.15 -15.98 1.25
N SER A 2 10.11 -15.77 2.04
CA SER A 2 9.08 -14.74 1.82
C SER A 2 9.75 -13.34 1.76
N ARG A 3 9.49 -12.58 0.70
CA ARG A 3 10.01 -11.22 0.52
C ARG A 3 9.07 -10.22 1.17
N VAL A 4 9.62 -9.07 1.53
CA VAL A 4 8.83 -7.91 1.99
C VAL A 4 8.73 -6.92 0.83
N ARG A 5 7.52 -6.73 0.34
CA ARG A 5 7.21 -5.86 -0.79
C ARG A 5 6.52 -4.60 -0.34
N MET A 6 6.79 -3.50 -1.01
CA MET A 6 6.15 -2.22 -0.78
C MET A 6 5.91 -1.49 -2.09
N ASP A 7 4.69 -1.02 -2.31
CA ASP A 7 4.31 -0.23 -3.47
C ASP A 7 3.85 1.15 -3.01
N LEU A 8 4.47 2.20 -3.51
CA LEU A 8 4.21 3.58 -3.08
C LEU A 8 3.98 4.52 -4.26
N PHE A 9 3.09 5.47 -4.03
CA PHE A 9 2.80 6.55 -4.97
C PHE A 9 3.46 7.84 -4.52
N THR A 10 4.09 8.55 -5.44
CA THR A 10 4.67 9.87 -5.18
C THR A 10 4.48 10.79 -6.39
N SER A 11 4.43 12.08 -6.14
CA SER A 11 4.51 13.09 -7.18
C SER A 11 5.93 13.22 -7.73
N ILE A 12 6.10 13.87 -8.89
CA ILE A 12 7.43 14.10 -9.48
C ILE A 12 8.31 14.99 -8.58
N ASP A 13 7.71 15.82 -7.73
CA ASP A 13 8.40 16.64 -6.72
C ASP A 13 8.58 15.92 -5.36
N GLY A 14 8.29 14.61 -5.30
CA GLY A 14 8.65 13.72 -4.19
C GLY A 14 7.71 13.72 -2.99
N PHE A 15 6.45 14.14 -3.18
CA PHE A 15 5.46 14.15 -2.10
C PHE A 15 4.47 12.99 -2.20
N THR A 16 4.07 12.44 -1.06
CA THR A 16 2.88 11.61 -0.88
C THR A 16 1.76 12.45 -0.27
N PRO A 17 0.47 12.09 -0.45
CA PRO A 17 -0.63 12.91 0.04
C PRO A 17 -0.64 13.06 1.56
N ALA A 18 -1.08 14.23 2.02
CA ALA A 18 -1.32 14.54 3.43
C ALA A 18 -2.59 15.40 3.59
N ASP A 19 -3.48 15.37 2.60
CA ASP A 19 -4.71 16.17 2.55
C ASP A 19 -5.96 15.38 2.94
N GLN A 20 -5.78 14.17 3.51
CA GLN A 20 -6.87 13.34 4.00
C GLN A 20 -7.55 14.00 5.19
N THR A 21 -8.89 13.99 5.18
CA THR A 21 -9.73 14.44 6.27
C THR A 21 -10.78 13.38 6.59
N PRO A 22 -11.44 13.41 7.77
CA PRO A 22 -12.54 12.50 8.06
C PRO A 22 -13.66 12.52 6.99
N ASP A 23 -13.94 13.69 6.42
CA ASP A 23 -14.99 13.87 5.40
C ASP A 23 -14.49 13.52 3.97
N ASN A 24 -13.18 13.54 3.76
CA ASN A 24 -12.54 13.17 2.50
C ASN A 24 -11.29 12.32 2.78
N PRO A 25 -11.46 11.04 3.10
CA PRO A 25 -10.38 10.18 3.59
C PRO A 25 -9.33 9.83 2.53
N MET A 26 -9.65 9.97 1.26
CA MET A 26 -8.69 9.75 0.17
C MET A 26 -7.95 11.05 -0.21
N GLY A 27 -8.56 12.21 0.02
CA GLY A 27 -8.04 13.50 -0.42
C GLY A 27 -8.10 13.69 -1.95
N GLU A 28 -7.86 14.93 -2.41
CA GLU A 28 -7.78 15.21 -3.85
C GLU A 28 -6.44 14.78 -4.44
N ASP A 29 -5.37 14.94 -3.68
CA ASP A 29 -4.01 14.64 -4.12
C ASP A 29 -3.82 13.15 -4.37
N TRP A 30 -4.45 12.27 -3.58
CA TRP A 30 -4.46 10.82 -3.83
C TRP A 30 -5.02 10.48 -5.22
N SER A 31 -6.16 11.06 -5.57
CA SER A 31 -6.80 10.80 -6.87
C SER A 31 -5.91 11.24 -8.04
N ARG A 32 -5.17 12.34 -7.89
CA ARG A 32 -4.22 12.83 -8.89
C ARG A 32 -3.03 11.88 -9.05
N LEU A 33 -2.48 11.39 -7.94
CA LEU A 33 -1.33 10.47 -7.97
C LEU A 33 -1.69 9.11 -8.55
N THR A 34 -2.88 8.60 -8.25
CA THR A 34 -3.28 7.24 -8.61
C THR A 34 -4.08 7.14 -9.91
N ALA A 35 -4.29 8.25 -10.62
CA ALA A 35 -5.17 8.31 -11.80
C ALA A 35 -4.81 7.26 -12.86
N ALA A 36 -3.53 7.10 -13.19
CA ALA A 36 -3.07 6.09 -14.14
C ALA A 36 -3.33 4.67 -13.64
N TYR A 37 -3.04 4.40 -12.38
CA TYR A 37 -3.20 3.10 -11.75
C TYR A 37 -4.68 2.68 -11.65
N THR A 38 -5.55 3.59 -11.22
CA THR A 38 -7.00 3.34 -11.11
C THR A 38 -7.69 3.18 -12.47
N ALA A 39 -7.06 3.67 -13.55
CA ALA A 39 -7.54 3.49 -14.92
C ALA A 39 -7.20 2.12 -15.53
N THR A 40 -6.29 1.35 -14.91
CA THR A 40 -5.86 0.05 -15.44
C THR A 40 -6.99 -0.98 -15.42
N ARG A 41 -6.91 -1.95 -16.34
CA ARG A 41 -7.87 -3.07 -16.38
C ARG A 41 -7.82 -3.89 -15.08
N THR A 42 -6.63 -4.21 -14.63
CA THR A 42 -6.44 -5.03 -13.41
C THR A 42 -7.02 -4.35 -12.18
N PHE A 43 -6.76 -3.04 -11.99
CA PHE A 43 -7.31 -2.32 -10.84
C PHE A 43 -8.84 -2.26 -10.88
N ARG A 44 -9.41 -1.97 -12.06
CA ARG A 44 -10.86 -1.93 -12.26
C ARG A 44 -11.51 -3.28 -11.92
N GLU A 45 -10.90 -4.38 -12.37
CA GLU A 45 -11.39 -5.71 -12.07
C GLU A 45 -11.26 -6.05 -10.58
N LYS A 46 -10.05 -5.89 -10.02
CA LYS A 46 -9.73 -6.32 -8.64
C LYS A 46 -10.38 -5.46 -7.56
N ILE A 47 -10.45 -4.14 -7.76
CA ILE A 47 -10.92 -3.20 -6.75
C ILE A 47 -12.38 -2.79 -6.98
N PHE A 48 -12.77 -2.55 -8.24
CA PHE A 48 -14.13 -2.11 -8.55
C PHE A 48 -15.07 -3.23 -9.00
N GLY A 49 -14.56 -4.47 -9.16
CA GLY A 49 -15.35 -5.60 -9.65
C GLY A 49 -15.81 -5.45 -11.12
N ASP A 50 -15.16 -4.58 -11.91
CA ASP A 50 -15.51 -4.32 -13.31
C ASP A 50 -14.98 -5.43 -14.22
N THR A 51 -15.79 -6.44 -14.47
CA THR A 51 -15.47 -7.56 -15.36
C THR A 51 -15.69 -7.26 -16.86
N SER A 52 -15.97 -6.01 -17.22
CA SER A 52 -16.23 -5.61 -18.62
C SER A 52 -14.99 -5.68 -19.54
N GLY A 53 -13.80 -5.88 -18.98
CA GLY A 53 -12.53 -5.84 -19.71
C GLY A 53 -12.07 -4.42 -20.09
N ARG A 54 -12.79 -3.37 -19.65
CA ARG A 54 -12.39 -1.97 -19.86
C ARG A 54 -11.24 -1.58 -18.96
N GLY A 55 -10.44 -0.64 -19.40
CA GLY A 55 -9.30 -0.07 -18.69
C GLY A 55 -8.06 -0.07 -19.57
N THR A 56 -7.06 0.67 -19.17
CA THR A 56 -5.76 0.71 -19.85
C THR A 56 -5.04 -0.62 -19.65
N THR A 57 -4.27 -1.00 -20.66
CA THR A 57 -3.33 -2.13 -20.62
C THR A 57 -1.96 -1.59 -20.99
N GLY A 58 -0.90 -2.25 -20.63
CA GLY A 58 0.45 -1.78 -20.89
C GLY A 58 1.30 -1.80 -19.63
N VAL A 59 2.20 -0.82 -19.50
CA VAL A 59 3.17 -0.80 -18.38
C VAL A 59 2.46 -0.63 -17.03
N ASP A 60 1.57 0.34 -16.90
CA ASP A 60 0.82 0.56 -15.64
C ASP A 60 0.02 -0.68 -15.23
N ASP A 61 -0.64 -1.34 -16.18
CA ASP A 61 -1.48 -2.52 -15.90
C ASP A 61 -0.64 -3.74 -15.49
N ARG A 62 0.56 -3.90 -16.07
CA ARG A 62 1.50 -4.94 -15.68
C ARG A 62 1.96 -4.77 -14.23
N TYR A 63 2.30 -3.55 -13.82
CA TYR A 63 2.62 -3.25 -12.42
C TYR A 63 1.39 -3.39 -11.52
N GLY A 64 0.21 -3.01 -12.01
CA GLY A 64 -1.05 -3.23 -11.31
C GLY A 64 -1.33 -4.71 -11.06
N ALA A 65 -1.05 -5.59 -12.02
CA ALA A 65 -1.18 -7.03 -11.84
C ALA A 65 -0.17 -7.57 -10.81
N ALA A 66 1.09 -7.16 -10.91
CA ALA A 66 2.14 -7.57 -9.99
C ALA A 66 1.86 -7.15 -8.53
N PHE A 67 1.13 -6.05 -8.32
CA PHE A 67 0.72 -5.57 -7.00
C PHE A 67 -0.12 -6.61 -6.24
N PHE A 68 -0.95 -7.39 -6.91
CA PHE A 68 -1.83 -8.38 -6.28
C PHE A 68 -1.26 -9.80 -6.26
N ASP A 69 -0.21 -10.06 -7.04
CA ASP A 69 0.30 -11.42 -7.25
C ASP A 69 1.28 -11.85 -6.16
N GLY A 70 1.12 -13.09 -5.68
CA GLY A 70 2.07 -13.72 -4.76
C GLY A 70 2.05 -13.19 -3.32
N ILE A 71 1.03 -12.39 -2.92
CA ILE A 71 0.91 -11.84 -1.56
C ILE A 71 0.15 -12.82 -0.67
N GLY A 72 0.77 -13.21 0.45
CA GLY A 72 0.16 -14.12 1.46
C GLY A 72 -0.26 -13.43 2.75
N ALA A 73 0.23 -12.22 3.03
CA ALA A 73 -0.20 -11.39 4.14
C ALA A 73 0.09 -9.92 3.86
N GLU A 74 -0.63 -9.03 4.55
CA GLU A 74 -0.42 -7.60 4.45
C GLU A 74 -0.20 -6.93 5.79
N ILE A 75 0.53 -5.81 5.80
CA ILE A 75 0.67 -4.90 6.94
C ILE A 75 0.24 -3.51 6.49
N MET A 76 -0.61 -2.85 7.25
CA MET A 76 -0.99 -1.45 7.03
C MET A 76 -1.08 -0.67 8.33
N GLY A 77 -1.02 0.63 8.25
CA GLY A 77 -1.20 1.52 9.40
C GLY A 77 -2.66 1.83 9.70
N ALA A 78 -2.92 2.25 10.93
CA ALA A 78 -4.23 2.68 11.42
C ALA A 78 -4.91 3.73 10.52
N GLY A 79 -4.14 4.68 9.98
CA GLY A 79 -4.64 5.71 9.08
C GLY A 79 -5.16 5.13 7.77
N MET A 80 -4.44 4.19 7.17
CA MET A 80 -4.87 3.51 5.94
C MET A 80 -6.14 2.67 6.16
N PHE A 81 -6.26 2.01 7.31
CA PHE A 81 -7.49 1.29 7.69
C PHE A 81 -8.65 2.24 7.98
N GLY A 82 -8.39 3.51 8.35
CA GLY A 82 -9.40 4.51 8.65
C GLY A 82 -9.67 4.74 10.14
N LEU A 83 -8.86 4.20 11.06
CA LEU A 83 -9.07 4.40 12.51
C LEU A 83 -8.92 5.86 12.93
N HIS A 84 -8.15 6.68 12.21
CA HIS A 84 -8.02 8.10 12.50
C HIS A 84 -9.32 8.88 12.21
N ALA A 85 -10.09 8.45 11.21
CA ALA A 85 -11.40 9.02 10.88
C ALA A 85 -12.54 8.42 11.74
N HIS A 86 -12.36 7.18 12.21
CA HIS A 86 -13.36 6.40 12.95
C HIS A 86 -12.78 5.89 14.29
N PRO A 87 -12.27 6.77 15.18
CA PRO A 87 -11.50 6.36 16.36
C PRO A 87 -12.35 5.63 17.42
N THR A 88 -13.65 5.91 17.49
CA THR A 88 -14.57 5.37 18.50
C THR A 88 -15.62 4.41 17.91
N ASP A 89 -15.63 4.23 16.60
CA ASP A 89 -16.57 3.36 15.92
C ASP A 89 -16.07 1.90 15.99
N SER A 90 -16.68 1.12 16.88
CA SER A 90 -16.36 -0.30 17.03
C SER A 90 -16.78 -1.14 15.84
N ASP A 91 -17.76 -0.68 15.08
CA ASP A 91 -18.34 -1.40 13.93
C ASP A 91 -17.64 -1.05 12.61
N TRP A 92 -16.69 -0.13 12.64
CA TRP A 92 -15.88 0.23 11.48
C TRP A 92 -15.03 -0.96 11.00
N THR A 93 -15.22 -1.35 9.75
CA THR A 93 -14.56 -2.51 9.09
C THR A 93 -13.61 -2.15 7.97
N GLY A 94 -13.27 -0.86 7.82
CA GLY A 94 -12.40 -0.37 6.74
C GLY A 94 -13.17 0.19 5.55
N TRP A 95 -12.43 0.72 4.57
CA TRP A 95 -12.97 1.43 3.41
C TRP A 95 -13.49 0.52 2.29
N TRP A 96 -13.15 -0.77 2.31
CA TRP A 96 -13.27 -1.68 1.16
C TRP A 96 -14.60 -2.43 1.08
N GLY A 97 -15.57 -2.12 1.98
CA GLY A 97 -16.85 -2.81 2.02
C GLY A 97 -16.72 -4.27 2.51
N PRO A 98 -17.74 -5.12 2.27
CA PRO A 98 -17.81 -6.45 2.86
C PRO A 98 -16.79 -7.45 2.32
N ASN A 99 -16.28 -7.26 1.09
CA ASN A 99 -15.32 -8.14 0.43
C ASN A 99 -14.04 -7.37 0.04
N PRO A 100 -13.13 -7.08 0.99
CA PRO A 100 -11.89 -6.39 0.71
C PRO A 100 -10.99 -7.16 -0.26
N PRO A 101 -10.21 -6.49 -1.12
CA PRO A 101 -9.47 -7.11 -2.23
C PRO A 101 -8.21 -7.86 -1.80
N PHE A 102 -7.95 -7.99 -0.51
CA PHE A 102 -6.71 -8.59 0.00
C PHE A 102 -6.75 -10.11 -0.03
N HIS A 103 -7.87 -10.74 0.37
CA HIS A 103 -8.07 -12.20 0.46
C HIS A 103 -6.99 -12.93 1.27
N THR A 104 -6.32 -12.23 2.18
CA THR A 104 -5.24 -12.71 3.05
C THR A 104 -5.40 -12.12 4.45
N PRO A 105 -4.64 -12.60 5.47
CA PRO A 105 -4.49 -11.89 6.75
C PRO A 105 -3.90 -10.50 6.53
N VAL A 106 -4.50 -9.49 7.18
CA VAL A 106 -4.10 -8.09 7.13
C VAL A 106 -3.83 -7.60 8.55
N TYR A 107 -2.61 -7.18 8.83
CA TYR A 107 -2.19 -6.69 10.14
C TYR A 107 -2.25 -5.17 10.16
N VAL A 108 -3.11 -4.61 11.02
CA VAL A 108 -3.29 -3.17 11.18
C VAL A 108 -2.48 -2.69 12.38
N LEU A 109 -1.40 -1.95 12.13
CA LEU A 109 -0.59 -1.33 13.17
C LEU A 109 -1.33 -0.14 13.78
N THR A 110 -1.55 -0.17 15.10
CA THR A 110 -2.31 0.86 15.81
C THR A 110 -1.91 0.94 17.27
N HIS A 111 -1.89 2.14 17.83
CA HIS A 111 -1.77 2.41 19.27
C HIS A 111 -3.13 2.67 19.92
N SER A 112 -4.22 2.41 19.22
CA SER A 112 -5.58 2.51 19.76
C SER A 112 -5.88 1.37 20.73
N ALA A 113 -7.01 1.48 21.45
CA ALA A 113 -7.49 0.42 22.31
C ALA A 113 -7.59 -0.92 21.57
N PRO A 114 -7.33 -2.06 22.24
CA PRO A 114 -7.41 -3.37 21.62
C PRO A 114 -8.76 -3.61 20.91
N ARG A 115 -8.72 -4.13 19.70
CA ARG A 115 -9.88 -4.51 18.91
C ARG A 115 -9.80 -6.00 18.57
N PRO A 116 -10.96 -6.72 18.58
CA PRO A 116 -10.99 -8.09 18.07
C PRO A 116 -10.68 -8.12 16.58
N SER A 117 -10.15 -9.26 16.11
CA SER A 117 -9.97 -9.47 14.68
C SER A 117 -11.31 -9.49 13.95
N ILE A 118 -11.34 -8.99 12.72
CA ILE A 118 -12.54 -8.89 11.90
C ILE A 118 -12.35 -9.79 10.67
N ALA A 119 -13.12 -10.86 10.60
CA ALA A 119 -13.18 -11.71 9.42
C ALA A 119 -14.18 -11.10 8.41
N MET A 120 -13.71 -10.93 7.17
CA MET A 120 -14.46 -10.37 6.06
C MET A 120 -14.79 -11.46 5.03
N GLU A 121 -15.69 -11.16 4.10
CA GLU A 121 -15.94 -12.02 2.95
C GLU A 121 -14.65 -12.19 2.10
N GLY A 122 -14.60 -13.27 1.33
CA GLY A 122 -13.47 -13.53 0.42
C GLY A 122 -12.14 -13.88 1.08
N GLY A 123 -12.11 -14.06 2.43
CA GLY A 123 -10.94 -14.58 3.15
C GLY A 123 -10.01 -13.52 3.75
N THR A 124 -10.31 -12.23 3.60
CA THR A 124 -9.58 -11.18 4.33
C THR A 124 -9.91 -11.24 5.81
N THR A 125 -8.89 -11.15 6.68
CA THR A 125 -9.06 -11.00 8.12
C THR A 125 -8.17 -9.88 8.63
N PHE A 126 -8.78 -8.84 9.23
CA PHE A 126 -8.02 -7.75 9.85
C PHE A 126 -7.65 -8.12 11.29
N HIS A 127 -6.35 -8.02 11.60
CA HIS A 127 -5.77 -8.22 12.92
C HIS A 127 -5.16 -6.92 13.41
N PHE A 128 -5.57 -6.42 14.56
CA PHE A 128 -5.06 -5.16 15.12
C PHE A 128 -3.90 -5.43 16.06
N ARG A 129 -2.79 -4.68 15.89
CA ARG A 129 -1.57 -4.89 16.68
C ARG A 129 -1.01 -3.56 17.18
N ASP A 130 -0.81 -3.49 18.49
CA ASP A 130 0.01 -2.47 19.16
C ASP A 130 1.38 -3.11 19.46
N ALA A 131 2.23 -3.12 18.46
CA ALA A 131 3.53 -3.76 18.51
C ALA A 131 4.52 -3.11 17.52
N ALA A 132 5.80 -3.38 17.71
CA ALA A 132 6.82 -2.97 16.75
C ALA A 132 6.61 -3.65 15.39
N ILE A 133 6.94 -2.95 14.30
CA ILE A 133 6.75 -3.46 12.94
C ILE A 133 7.49 -4.77 12.68
N ASP A 134 8.66 -4.97 13.29
CA ASP A 134 9.45 -6.22 13.19
C ASP A 134 8.70 -7.43 13.76
N ASP A 135 8.03 -7.25 14.90
CA ASP A 135 7.24 -8.31 15.54
C ASP A 135 6.04 -8.69 14.69
N VAL A 136 5.34 -7.67 14.18
CA VAL A 136 4.19 -7.87 13.29
C VAL A 136 4.60 -8.48 11.96
N LEU A 137 5.76 -8.09 11.41
CA LEU A 137 6.29 -8.69 10.19
C LEU A 137 6.59 -10.18 10.37
N ARG A 138 7.10 -10.58 11.54
CA ARG A 138 7.34 -12.00 11.84
C ARG A 138 6.04 -12.79 11.84
N GLU A 139 5.01 -12.27 12.51
CA GLU A 139 3.66 -12.86 12.52
C GLU A 139 3.06 -12.95 11.11
N ALA A 140 3.21 -11.89 10.32
CA ALA A 140 2.73 -11.84 8.94
C ALA A 140 3.44 -12.86 8.03
N ARG A 141 4.75 -13.03 8.18
CA ARG A 141 5.52 -14.03 7.42
C ARG A 141 5.07 -15.46 7.74
N ASP A 142 4.80 -15.75 9.01
CA ASP A 142 4.31 -17.07 9.43
C ASP A 142 2.92 -17.33 8.79
N ALA A 143 2.04 -16.33 8.80
CA ALA A 143 0.71 -16.42 8.21
C ALA A 143 0.73 -16.47 6.67
N ALA A 144 1.72 -15.86 6.03
CA ALA A 144 1.84 -15.82 4.57
C ALA A 144 2.12 -17.18 3.92
N GLY A 145 2.49 -18.21 4.71
CA GLY A 145 2.65 -19.58 4.20
C GLY A 145 3.70 -19.73 3.10
N GLY A 146 4.73 -18.89 3.10
CA GLY A 146 5.82 -18.90 2.12
C GLY A 146 5.63 -17.93 0.95
N LEU A 147 4.45 -17.29 0.83
CA LEU A 147 4.22 -16.16 -0.06
C LEU A 147 4.80 -14.87 0.51
N ASP A 148 4.77 -13.79 -0.26
CA ASP A 148 5.33 -12.51 0.14
C ASP A 148 4.43 -11.77 1.14
N VAL A 149 5.04 -10.89 1.94
CA VAL A 149 4.33 -9.93 2.80
C VAL A 149 4.38 -8.57 2.15
N ARG A 150 3.21 -7.95 1.94
CA ARG A 150 3.15 -6.58 1.44
C ARG A 150 2.93 -5.58 2.56
N ILE A 151 3.70 -4.49 2.56
CA ILE A 151 3.45 -3.32 3.40
C ILE A 151 2.73 -2.28 2.56
N GLY A 152 1.43 -2.10 2.82
CA GLY A 152 0.54 -1.27 2.01
C GLY A 152 0.58 0.24 2.30
N GLY A 153 1.18 0.65 3.41
CA GLY A 153 1.20 2.06 3.85
C GLY A 153 0.29 2.27 5.09
N GLY A 154 -0.24 3.49 5.58
CA GLY A 154 0.15 4.81 5.15
C GLY A 154 1.58 5.25 5.47
N TYR A 155 1.79 6.57 5.39
CA TYR A 155 3.10 7.19 5.48
C TYR A 155 3.94 6.71 6.67
N GLY A 156 3.40 6.76 7.89
CA GLY A 156 4.14 6.37 9.09
C GLY A 156 4.58 4.91 9.08
N THR A 157 3.73 3.99 8.63
CA THR A 157 4.05 2.56 8.53
C THR A 157 5.09 2.30 7.43
N ALA A 158 4.93 2.94 6.26
CA ALA A 158 5.89 2.85 5.17
C ALA A 158 7.27 3.37 5.62
N ARG A 159 7.30 4.54 6.27
CA ARG A 159 8.53 5.14 6.78
C ARG A 159 9.21 4.25 7.82
N ALA A 160 8.47 3.72 8.78
CA ALA A 160 9.01 2.83 9.81
C ALA A 160 9.66 1.56 9.20
N ALA A 161 9.05 0.98 8.17
CA ALA A 161 9.60 -0.18 7.48
C ALA A 161 10.87 0.15 6.69
N LEU A 162 10.92 1.32 6.05
CA LEU A 162 12.09 1.80 5.31
C LEU A 162 13.26 2.12 6.25
N ASP A 163 13.00 2.83 7.36
CA ASP A 163 14.02 3.16 8.38
C ASP A 163 14.60 1.90 9.05
N ALA A 164 13.78 0.89 9.24
CA ALA A 164 14.22 -0.40 9.79
C ALA A 164 14.91 -1.32 8.75
N GLY A 165 14.98 -0.92 7.48
CA GLY A 165 15.61 -1.70 6.41
C GLY A 165 14.91 -3.03 6.10
N LEU A 166 13.60 -3.13 6.37
CA LEU A 166 12.82 -4.36 6.26
C LEU A 166 12.37 -4.69 4.84
N VAL A 167 12.41 -3.73 3.92
CA VAL A 167 11.86 -3.85 2.57
C VAL A 167 12.86 -4.51 1.65
N ASP A 168 12.46 -5.60 0.98
CA ASP A 168 13.26 -6.33 0.00
C ASP A 168 12.99 -5.83 -1.43
N ASP A 169 11.72 -5.54 -1.73
CA ASP A 169 11.28 -5.01 -3.02
C ASP A 169 10.46 -3.75 -2.82
N LEU A 170 10.98 -2.63 -3.29
CA LEU A 170 10.29 -1.35 -3.29
C LEU A 170 9.93 -0.96 -4.71
N HIS A 171 8.65 -0.73 -4.97
CA HIS A 171 8.15 -0.19 -6.22
C HIS A 171 7.59 1.22 -5.99
N LEU A 172 8.07 2.16 -6.76
CA LEU A 172 7.65 3.56 -6.75
C LEU A 172 6.92 3.89 -8.04
N MET A 173 5.71 4.39 -7.90
CA MET A 173 4.95 5.00 -8.98
C MET A 173 5.07 6.52 -8.86
N ILE A 174 5.92 7.12 -9.70
CA ILE A 174 6.14 8.57 -9.73
C ILE A 174 5.18 9.16 -10.76
N ALA A 175 4.09 9.74 -10.29
CA ALA A 175 3.11 10.38 -11.15
C ALA A 175 3.65 11.71 -11.71
N PRO A 176 3.37 12.06 -12.99
CA PRO A 176 3.83 13.30 -13.61
C PRO A 176 3.00 14.51 -13.15
N VAL A 177 2.82 14.66 -11.84
CA VAL A 177 2.10 15.75 -11.19
C VAL A 177 2.95 16.40 -10.12
N PHE A 178 2.73 17.69 -9.88
CA PHE A 178 3.34 18.45 -8.79
C PHE A 178 2.29 18.63 -7.70
N LEU A 179 2.62 18.26 -6.47
CA LEU A 179 1.78 18.50 -5.30
C LEU A 179 2.22 19.74 -4.52
N GLY A 180 3.52 19.98 -4.41
CA GLY A 180 4.08 21.11 -3.66
C GLY A 180 3.80 21.04 -2.14
N ARG A 181 3.14 19.99 -1.69
CA ARG A 181 2.74 19.74 -0.29
C ARG A 181 2.58 18.26 -0.03
N GLY A 182 2.55 17.89 1.24
CA GLY A 182 2.37 16.50 1.67
C GLY A 182 3.56 16.01 2.49
N HIS A 183 3.68 14.69 2.58
CA HIS A 183 4.82 14.06 3.24
C HIS A 183 5.94 13.78 2.24
N ARG A 184 7.17 14.11 2.60
CA ARG A 184 8.37 13.71 1.85
C ARG A 184 8.87 12.38 2.42
N LEU A 185 8.59 11.31 1.69
CA LEU A 185 8.91 9.96 2.15
C LEU A 185 10.43 9.71 2.24
N TRP A 186 11.20 10.40 1.39
CA TRP A 186 12.63 10.15 1.17
C TRP A 186 13.56 11.01 2.02
N ASP A 187 13.04 11.98 2.76
CA ASP A 187 13.87 12.81 3.62
C ASP A 187 14.60 11.92 4.63
N ASP A 188 15.91 12.12 4.76
CA ASP A 188 16.81 11.36 5.64
C ASP A 188 16.97 9.85 5.30
N LEU A 189 16.38 9.36 4.20
CA LEU A 189 16.65 8.03 3.70
C LEU A 189 17.83 8.05 2.72
N SER A 190 18.83 7.23 2.99
CA SER A 190 19.99 7.10 2.13
C SER A 190 20.43 5.63 2.00
N GLY A 191 21.18 5.32 0.94
CA GLY A 191 21.81 4.02 0.79
C GLY A 191 20.93 2.91 0.19
N PHE A 192 19.69 3.18 -0.17
CA PHE A 192 18.85 2.20 -0.87
C PHE A 192 19.46 1.79 -2.22
N ASP A 193 20.01 2.74 -2.95
CA ASP A 193 20.71 2.56 -4.22
C ASP A 193 22.00 1.73 -4.09
N THR A 194 22.56 1.62 -2.89
CA THR A 194 23.77 0.80 -2.63
C THR A 194 23.44 -0.63 -2.18
N THR A 195 22.23 -0.87 -1.68
CA THR A 195 21.78 -2.17 -1.17
C THR A 195 20.78 -2.87 -2.07
N HIS A 196 20.24 -2.16 -3.07
CA HIS A 196 19.25 -2.66 -4.01
C HIS A 196 19.68 -2.39 -5.46
N THR A 197 19.29 -3.28 -6.35
CA THR A 197 19.36 -3.03 -7.80
C THR A 197 18.19 -2.13 -8.19
N VAL A 198 18.50 -1.01 -8.84
CA VAL A 198 17.50 -0.03 -9.28
C VAL A 198 17.22 -0.17 -10.77
N THR A 199 15.97 -0.30 -11.13
CA THR A 199 15.51 -0.25 -12.53
C THR A 199 14.37 0.74 -12.68
N SER A 200 14.17 1.28 -13.87
CA SER A 200 13.07 2.20 -14.14
C SER A 200 12.49 2.02 -15.53
N GLU A 201 11.20 2.31 -15.65
CA GLU A 201 10.47 2.27 -16.90
C GLU A 201 9.41 3.36 -16.91
N VAL A 202 9.20 3.99 -18.07
CA VAL A 202 8.17 5.01 -18.25
C VAL A 202 6.97 4.39 -18.94
N ALA A 203 5.80 4.53 -18.31
CA ALA A 203 4.54 4.08 -18.88
C ALA A 203 3.98 5.07 -19.92
N GLU A 204 3.00 4.60 -20.69
CA GLU A 204 2.28 5.40 -21.69
C GLU A 204 1.51 6.57 -21.06
N SER A 205 1.15 6.44 -19.79
CA SER A 205 0.52 7.49 -18.96
C SER A 205 1.48 8.62 -18.58
N GLY A 206 2.79 8.42 -18.76
CA GLY A 206 3.85 9.28 -18.26
C GLY A 206 4.27 8.99 -16.81
N VAL A 207 3.67 8.01 -16.15
CA VAL A 207 4.15 7.52 -14.84
C VAL A 207 5.51 6.87 -15.01
N ILE A 208 6.43 7.18 -14.09
CA ILE A 208 7.73 6.53 -14.01
C ILE A 208 7.63 5.45 -12.92
N HIS A 209 7.77 4.20 -13.33
CA HIS A 209 7.90 3.08 -12.41
C HIS A 209 9.37 2.87 -12.08
N VAL A 210 9.71 2.95 -10.79
CA VAL A 210 11.06 2.65 -10.29
C VAL A 210 10.95 1.46 -9.36
N THR A 211 11.73 0.42 -9.63
CA THR A 211 11.82 -0.75 -8.75
C THR A 211 13.21 -0.86 -8.14
N LEU A 212 13.26 -1.10 -6.85
CA LEU A 212 14.46 -1.34 -6.08
C LEU A 212 14.33 -2.75 -5.48
N THR A 213 15.23 -3.65 -5.86
CA THR A 213 15.19 -5.07 -5.49
C THR A 213 16.50 -5.49 -4.81
N ARG A 214 16.39 -6.06 -3.61
CA ARG A 214 17.54 -6.60 -2.86
C ARG A 214 17.89 -8.01 -3.34
#